data_9d0d5fc762d1ae61f27e00dc11839761
#
_entry.id   9d0d5fc762d1ae61f27e00dc11839761
#
_cell.length_a   1.000
_cell.length_b   1.000
_cell.length_c   1.000
_cell.angle_alpha   90.00
_cell.angle_beta   90.00
_cell.angle_gamma   90.00
#
_symmetry.space_group_name_H-M   'P 1'
#
loop_
_entity.id
_entity.type
_entity.pdbx_description
1 polymer ?
#
loop_
_entity_poly.entity_id
_entity_poly.type
_entity_poly.pdbx_seq_one_letter_code
_entity_poly.pdbx_strand_id
1 'polypeptide(L)'
;MKRLLHLLILCFPLLTSAQVVDLEGAKIVQYKQIVETKLYLHLFNPSNHKASDQRPAIIFFFGGGWNGGTPKQFESHCRYLASRGMVAITAEYRVKSRNKTTPFECVKDGKSAIRWVRENASKLGVDPQRIAAGGGSAGGHVAAATGNCVGFEEKGENLKISSKPNALVLFNPVYDNSAKGYGHDRVKPRWKEISPMHNIAKGSPPTVVFLGTNDKLIPVSTAEDYEKRLVAVGSRSVLHLYEGATHGFFNQGRKGNAYADTVGKMDDFLHSLGWLKGEPTIRKEPK
;
A
#
# COMPACT_ATOMS: atom_id res chain seq x y z
N MET A 1 -55.20 35.70 25.58
CA MET A 1 -54.03 35.69 24.67
C MET A 1 -53.05 34.65 25.15
N LYS A 2 -53.05 33.41 24.57
CA LYS A 2 -52.13 32.34 24.92
C LYS A 2 -50.94 32.43 23.96
N ARG A 3 -49.73 32.70 24.47
CA ARG A 3 -48.48 32.68 23.68
C ARG A 3 -48.02 31.24 23.55
N LEU A 4 -47.99 30.71 22.34
CA LEU A 4 -47.44 29.42 21.98
C LEU A 4 -45.89 29.57 21.87
N LEU A 5 -45.15 28.92 22.75
CA LEU A 5 -43.69 28.89 22.73
C LEU A 5 -43.30 27.76 21.77
N HIS A 6 -42.78 28.12 20.57
CA HIS A 6 -42.22 27.13 19.65
C HIS A 6 -40.82 26.75 20.10
N LEU A 7 -40.68 25.51 20.58
CA LEU A 7 -39.36 24.92 20.92
C LEU A 7 -38.70 24.45 19.63
N LEU A 8 -37.67 25.16 19.18
CA LEU A 8 -36.87 24.79 18.04
C LEU A 8 -35.89 23.66 18.50
N ILE A 9 -36.19 22.41 18.17
CA ILE A 9 -35.28 21.29 18.38
C ILE A 9 -34.19 21.36 17.30
N LEU A 10 -33.00 21.86 17.65
CA LEU A 10 -31.81 21.79 16.82
C LEU A 10 -31.31 20.32 16.81
N CYS A 11 -31.66 19.59 15.76
CA CYS A 11 -31.09 18.28 15.49
C CYS A 11 -29.66 18.47 15.00
N PHE A 12 -28.68 18.33 15.91
CA PHE A 12 -27.28 18.18 15.50
C PHE A 12 -27.10 16.79 14.88
N PRO A 13 -26.60 16.68 13.64
CA PRO A 13 -26.25 15.38 13.11
C PRO A 13 -25.12 14.80 13.96
N LEU A 14 -25.34 13.66 14.58
CA LEU A 14 -24.30 12.83 15.18
C LEU A 14 -23.34 12.44 14.07
N LEU A 15 -22.19 13.13 14.00
CA LEU A 15 -21.06 12.73 13.19
C LEU A 15 -20.53 11.40 13.75
N THR A 16 -20.96 10.30 13.17
CA THR A 16 -20.35 8.98 13.45
C THR A 16 -18.90 9.04 12.99
N SER A 17 -17.98 9.12 13.94
CA SER A 17 -16.55 8.90 13.67
C SER A 17 -16.41 7.51 13.02
N ALA A 18 -15.74 7.44 11.87
CA ALA A 18 -15.45 6.17 11.24
C ALA A 18 -14.72 5.28 12.27
N GLN A 19 -15.32 4.13 12.59
CA GLN A 19 -14.73 3.20 13.53
C GLN A 19 -13.39 2.70 12.98
N VAL A 20 -12.33 2.82 13.77
CA VAL A 20 -11.00 2.29 13.42
C VAL A 20 -11.13 0.79 13.20
N VAL A 21 -10.56 0.30 12.09
CA VAL A 21 -10.54 -1.15 11.81
C VAL A 21 -9.65 -1.82 12.86
N ASP A 22 -10.21 -2.71 13.66
CA ASP A 22 -9.43 -3.52 14.60
C ASP A 22 -8.91 -4.77 13.87
N LEU A 23 -7.59 -4.96 13.93
CA LEU A 23 -6.89 -6.15 13.43
C LEU A 23 -6.17 -6.78 14.62
N GLU A 24 -6.63 -7.96 15.02
CA GLU A 24 -6.15 -8.66 16.20
C GLU A 24 -4.60 -8.68 16.27
N GLY A 25 -4.05 -8.29 17.41
CA GLY A 25 -2.60 -8.25 17.66
C GLY A 25 -1.82 -7.16 16.92
N ALA A 26 -2.48 -6.29 16.17
CA ALA A 26 -1.83 -5.13 15.59
C ALA A 26 -1.74 -3.97 16.58
N LYS A 27 -0.59 -3.31 16.64
CA LYS A 27 -0.47 -2.00 17.30
C LYS A 27 -1.00 -0.93 16.36
N ILE A 28 -2.01 -0.17 16.80
CA ILE A 28 -2.63 0.88 15.99
C ILE A 28 -2.01 2.23 16.38
N VAL A 29 -1.56 2.99 15.36
CA VAL A 29 -1.02 4.35 15.56
C VAL A 29 -1.61 5.31 14.53
N GLN A 30 -1.99 6.50 14.98
CA GLN A 30 -2.42 7.57 14.08
C GLN A 30 -1.18 8.16 13.40
N TYR A 31 -1.15 8.18 12.07
CA TYR A 31 -0.05 8.77 11.31
C TYR A 31 -0.40 10.09 10.63
N LYS A 32 -1.70 10.34 10.43
CA LYS A 32 -2.16 11.54 9.74
C LYS A 32 -3.52 11.99 10.28
N GLN A 33 -3.71 13.31 10.27
CA GLN A 33 -5.03 13.91 10.50
C GLN A 33 -5.23 15.05 9.49
N ILE A 34 -6.37 15.05 8.83
CA ILE A 34 -6.77 16.10 7.90
C ILE A 34 -8.20 16.50 8.25
N VAL A 35 -8.34 17.70 8.80
CA VAL A 35 -9.60 18.17 9.37
C VAL A 35 -10.10 17.13 10.38
N GLU A 36 -11.27 16.53 10.16
CA GLU A 36 -11.85 15.49 11.04
C GLU A 36 -11.43 14.06 10.67
N THR A 37 -10.75 13.86 9.52
CA THR A 37 -10.33 12.53 9.09
C THR A 37 -9.02 12.13 9.76
N LYS A 38 -9.05 11.06 10.55
CA LYS A 38 -7.87 10.41 11.13
C LYS A 38 -7.53 9.17 10.34
N LEU A 39 -6.25 8.95 10.07
CA LEU A 39 -5.75 7.78 9.36
C LEU A 39 -4.74 7.04 10.21
N TYR A 40 -4.83 5.71 10.22
CA TYR A 40 -4.08 4.85 11.11
C TYR A 40 -3.20 3.86 10.36
N LEU A 41 -2.10 3.48 10.99
CA LEU A 41 -1.25 2.35 10.64
C LEU A 41 -1.52 1.22 11.62
N HIS A 42 -1.64 0.01 11.10
CA HIS A 42 -1.78 -1.23 11.87
C HIS A 42 -0.47 -2.00 11.76
N LEU A 43 0.32 -2.00 12.83
CA LEU A 43 1.67 -2.55 12.86
C LEU A 43 1.66 -3.96 13.45
N PHE A 44 2.20 -4.90 12.71
CA PHE A 44 2.48 -6.27 13.14
C PHE A 44 4.00 -6.37 13.39
N ASN A 45 4.36 -6.49 14.65
CA ASN A 45 5.76 -6.57 15.04
C ASN A 45 6.23 -8.03 15.13
N PRO A 46 7.51 -8.31 14.84
CA PRO A 46 8.11 -9.59 15.14
C PRO A 46 8.04 -9.93 16.63
N SER A 47 8.11 -11.21 16.96
CA SER A 47 8.26 -11.65 18.36
C SER A 47 9.52 -11.02 18.99
N ASN A 48 9.38 -10.58 20.25
CA ASN A 48 10.47 -9.93 21.02
C ASN A 48 11.02 -8.65 20.39
N HIS A 49 10.22 -7.97 19.54
CA HIS A 49 10.61 -6.73 18.91
C HIS A 49 10.84 -5.60 19.93
N LYS A 50 11.93 -4.82 19.73
CA LYS A 50 12.33 -3.69 20.58
C LYS A 50 12.55 -2.44 19.76
N ALA A 51 12.39 -1.28 20.37
CA ALA A 51 12.69 0.00 19.73
C ALA A 51 14.19 0.15 19.35
N SER A 52 15.08 -0.58 20.02
CA SER A 52 16.52 -0.63 19.67
C SER A 52 16.83 -1.49 18.45
N ASP A 53 15.88 -2.27 17.94
CA ASP A 53 16.07 -3.05 16.72
C ASP A 53 16.20 -2.12 15.50
N GLN A 54 16.78 -2.65 14.45
CA GLN A 54 16.85 -2.02 13.12
C GLN A 54 16.26 -2.98 12.09
N ARG A 55 14.97 -3.29 12.23
CA ARG A 55 14.27 -4.24 11.37
C ARG A 55 13.90 -3.59 10.04
N PRO A 56 13.92 -4.34 8.93
CA PRO A 56 13.26 -3.86 7.72
C PRO A 56 11.75 -3.71 7.96
N ALA A 57 11.11 -2.79 7.23
CA ALA A 57 9.66 -2.59 7.31
C ALA A 57 9.01 -2.64 5.94
N ILE A 58 7.72 -2.97 5.90
CA ILE A 58 6.88 -2.85 4.73
C ILE A 58 5.54 -2.21 5.09
N ILE A 59 5.03 -1.36 4.19
CA ILE A 59 3.73 -0.72 4.35
C ILE A 59 2.85 -1.15 3.17
N PHE A 60 1.75 -1.86 3.46
CA PHE A 60 0.79 -2.27 2.47
C PHE A 60 -0.41 -1.33 2.38
N PHE A 61 -0.84 -1.07 1.15
CA PHE A 61 -2.04 -0.32 0.81
C PHE A 61 -3.07 -1.26 0.16
N PHE A 62 -4.30 -1.21 0.64
CA PHE A 62 -5.37 -2.08 0.17
C PHE A 62 -5.91 -1.68 -1.22
N GLY A 63 -6.47 -2.63 -1.95
CA GLY A 63 -7.18 -2.41 -3.20
C GLY A 63 -8.60 -1.87 -2.99
N GLY A 64 -9.35 -1.73 -4.09
CA GLY A 64 -10.74 -1.28 -4.06
C GLY A 64 -11.00 -0.05 -4.94
N GLY A 65 -10.19 0.13 -5.99
CA GLY A 65 -10.39 1.15 -7.03
C GLY A 65 -10.38 2.59 -6.51
N TRP A 66 -9.63 2.89 -5.44
CA TRP A 66 -9.63 4.19 -4.72
C TRP A 66 -11.04 4.60 -4.23
N ASN A 67 -12.01 3.72 -4.36
CA ASN A 67 -13.38 3.95 -3.92
C ASN A 67 -13.67 3.40 -2.52
N GLY A 68 -13.13 2.25 -2.19
CA GLY A 68 -13.36 1.55 -0.93
C GLY A 68 -12.19 0.64 -0.55
N GLY A 69 -12.45 -0.36 0.29
CA GLY A 69 -11.47 -1.30 0.81
C GLY A 69 -11.08 -1.01 2.27
N THR A 70 -10.31 -1.91 2.86
CA THR A 70 -9.86 -1.82 4.25
C THR A 70 -8.46 -2.42 4.44
N PRO A 71 -7.72 -2.04 5.49
CA PRO A 71 -6.42 -2.61 5.85
C PRO A 71 -6.42 -4.13 6.00
N LYS A 72 -7.57 -4.74 6.29
CA LYS A 72 -7.73 -6.19 6.47
C LYS A 72 -7.22 -7.01 5.29
N GLN A 73 -7.22 -6.46 4.06
CA GLN A 73 -6.76 -7.17 2.87
C GLN A 73 -5.34 -7.72 3.01
N PHE A 74 -4.45 -7.00 3.68
CA PHE A 74 -3.04 -7.38 3.82
C PHE A 74 -2.68 -7.88 5.22
N GLU A 75 -3.67 -8.15 6.09
CA GLU A 75 -3.44 -8.66 7.44
C GLU A 75 -2.59 -9.94 7.44
N SER A 76 -2.98 -10.93 6.62
CA SER A 76 -2.25 -12.20 6.53
C SER A 76 -0.82 -12.06 6.01
N HIS A 77 -0.61 -11.17 5.03
CA HIS A 77 0.74 -10.84 4.54
C HIS A 77 1.59 -10.18 5.63
N CYS A 78 0.99 -9.27 6.41
CA CYS A 78 1.67 -8.62 7.54
C CYS A 78 2.04 -9.64 8.63
N ARG A 79 1.13 -10.54 9.01
CA ARG A 79 1.41 -11.60 10.00
C ARG A 79 2.55 -12.49 9.55
N TYR A 80 2.55 -12.90 8.29
CA TYR A 80 3.63 -13.69 7.72
C TYR A 80 4.98 -12.96 7.80
N LEU A 81 5.06 -11.73 7.31
CA LEU A 81 6.32 -10.97 7.32
C LEU A 81 6.80 -10.62 8.74
N ALA A 82 5.87 -10.40 9.67
CA ALA A 82 6.22 -10.26 11.09
C ALA A 82 6.87 -11.53 11.65
N SER A 83 6.35 -12.72 11.31
CA SER A 83 6.98 -14.00 11.69
C SER A 83 8.36 -14.20 11.06
N ARG A 84 8.64 -13.51 9.93
CA ARG A 84 9.94 -13.49 9.26
C ARG A 84 10.92 -12.44 9.82
N GLY A 85 10.49 -11.67 10.84
CA GLY A 85 11.36 -10.69 11.51
C GLY A 85 11.27 -9.27 10.95
N MET A 86 10.27 -8.95 10.14
CA MET A 86 10.02 -7.65 9.53
C MET A 86 8.92 -6.90 10.27
N VAL A 87 9.03 -5.59 10.48
CA VAL A 87 7.89 -4.78 10.92
C VAL A 87 6.94 -4.61 9.73
N ALA A 88 5.79 -5.28 9.78
CA ALA A 88 4.85 -5.28 8.68
C ALA A 88 3.62 -4.44 9.04
N ILE A 89 3.20 -3.59 8.13
CA ILE A 89 2.21 -2.53 8.37
C ILE A 89 1.17 -2.59 7.28
N THR A 90 -0.10 -2.47 7.64
CA THR A 90 -1.16 -2.15 6.68
C THR A 90 -1.75 -0.79 7.02
N ALA A 91 -1.89 0.08 6.02
CA ALA A 91 -2.21 1.48 6.21
C ALA A 91 -3.65 1.79 5.79
N GLU A 92 -4.32 2.62 6.58
CA GLU A 92 -5.50 3.33 6.12
C GLU A 92 -5.09 4.46 5.18
N TYR A 93 -5.90 4.73 4.20
CA TYR A 93 -5.81 5.91 3.36
C TYR A 93 -7.21 6.37 2.94
N ARG A 94 -7.36 7.64 2.59
CA ARG A 94 -8.65 8.20 2.19
C ARG A 94 -9.14 7.56 0.88
N VAL A 95 -10.44 7.26 0.83
CA VAL A 95 -11.09 6.69 -0.35
C VAL A 95 -12.40 7.44 -0.66
N LYS A 96 -12.84 7.40 -1.90
CA LYS A 96 -13.99 8.18 -2.39
C LYS A 96 -15.26 7.95 -1.56
N SER A 97 -15.60 6.69 -1.23
CA SER A 97 -16.86 6.36 -0.55
C SER A 97 -16.95 6.95 0.86
N ARG A 98 -15.83 6.98 1.60
CA ARG A 98 -15.77 7.50 2.97
C ARG A 98 -15.40 8.97 3.05
N ASN A 99 -14.49 9.43 2.19
CA ASN A 99 -13.82 10.72 2.35
C ASN A 99 -14.07 11.68 1.18
N LYS A 100 -14.83 11.27 0.14
CA LYS A 100 -15.13 12.05 -1.08
C LYS A 100 -13.86 12.48 -1.84
N THR A 101 -12.80 11.70 -1.72
CA THR A 101 -11.46 11.98 -2.30
C THR A 101 -11.29 11.35 -3.68
N THR A 102 -10.22 11.74 -4.34
CA THR A 102 -9.76 11.24 -5.63
C THR A 102 -8.49 10.38 -5.46
N PRO A 103 -7.98 9.71 -6.50
CA PRO A 103 -6.71 8.98 -6.41
C PRO A 103 -5.50 9.84 -5.98
N PHE A 104 -5.54 11.15 -6.20
CA PHE A 104 -4.48 12.07 -5.78
C PHE A 104 -4.30 12.11 -4.27
N GLU A 105 -5.40 12.19 -3.52
CA GLU A 105 -5.36 12.16 -2.06
C GLU A 105 -4.92 10.80 -1.54
N CYS A 106 -5.26 9.71 -2.24
CA CYS A 106 -4.77 8.37 -1.88
C CYS A 106 -3.24 8.29 -1.95
N VAL A 107 -2.63 8.87 -2.99
CA VAL A 107 -1.16 8.93 -3.14
C VAL A 107 -0.53 9.83 -2.09
N LYS A 108 -1.12 10.99 -1.78
CA LYS A 108 -0.67 11.85 -0.68
C LYS A 108 -0.63 11.10 0.64
N ASP A 109 -1.67 10.32 0.95
CA ASP A 109 -1.74 9.53 2.17
C ASP A 109 -0.70 8.41 2.19
N GLY A 110 -0.46 7.75 1.05
CA GLY A 110 0.61 6.77 0.92
C GLY A 110 2.00 7.36 1.18
N LYS A 111 2.27 8.54 0.63
CA LYS A 111 3.52 9.28 0.89
C LYS A 111 3.66 9.68 2.36
N SER A 112 2.60 10.20 2.95
CA SER A 112 2.55 10.53 4.38
C SER A 112 2.85 9.31 5.26
N ALA A 113 2.28 8.14 4.94
CA ALA A 113 2.49 6.90 5.69
C ALA A 113 3.97 6.48 5.69
N ILE A 114 4.62 6.47 4.53
CA ILE A 114 6.04 6.10 4.41
C ILE A 114 6.92 7.11 5.13
N ARG A 115 6.65 8.41 4.97
CA ARG A 115 7.39 9.48 5.64
C ARG A 115 7.27 9.36 7.15
N TRP A 116 6.06 9.15 7.66
CA TRP A 116 5.81 8.99 9.09
C TRP A 116 6.57 7.79 9.69
N VAL A 117 6.55 6.64 9.01
CA VAL A 117 7.32 5.45 9.45
C VAL A 117 8.81 5.75 9.46
N ARG A 118 9.35 6.42 8.44
CA ARG A 118 10.75 6.80 8.38
C ARG A 118 11.14 7.80 9.46
N GLU A 119 10.30 8.80 9.72
CA GLU A 119 10.51 9.81 10.77
C GLU A 119 10.51 9.20 12.17
N ASN A 120 9.68 8.18 12.39
CA ASN A 120 9.59 7.49 13.67
C ASN A 120 10.38 6.17 13.71
N ALA A 121 11.29 5.95 12.77
CA ALA A 121 11.99 4.67 12.61
C ALA A 121 12.68 4.20 13.89
N SER A 122 13.37 5.08 14.61
CA SER A 122 14.02 4.76 15.89
C SER A 122 13.04 4.33 16.99
N LYS A 123 11.86 4.95 17.06
CA LYS A 123 10.81 4.58 18.04
C LYS A 123 10.14 3.27 17.68
N LEU A 124 10.12 2.95 16.36
CA LEU A 124 9.52 1.75 15.81
C LEU A 124 10.49 0.58 15.69
N GLY A 125 11.77 0.74 16.06
CA GLY A 125 12.79 -0.28 15.85
C GLY A 125 13.00 -0.63 14.37
N VAL A 126 12.80 0.32 13.47
CA VAL A 126 12.87 0.17 12.01
C VAL A 126 14.16 0.79 11.47
N ASP A 127 14.75 0.14 10.48
CA ASP A 127 15.82 0.75 9.68
C ASP A 127 15.21 1.69 8.62
N PRO A 128 15.47 3.01 8.70
CA PRO A 128 14.91 3.99 7.77
C PRO A 128 15.35 3.81 6.31
N GLN A 129 16.40 3.01 6.05
CA GLN A 129 16.90 2.68 4.73
C GLN A 129 16.34 1.36 4.17
N ARG A 130 15.53 0.63 4.95
CA ARG A 130 14.92 -0.64 4.55
C ARG A 130 13.40 -0.60 4.75
N ILE A 131 12.73 0.36 4.08
CA ILE A 131 11.27 0.52 4.10
C ILE A 131 10.72 0.22 2.70
N ALA A 132 9.95 -0.87 2.56
CA ALA A 132 9.20 -1.19 1.35
C ALA A 132 7.80 -0.60 1.36
N ALA A 133 7.23 -0.40 0.18
CA ALA A 133 5.81 -0.20 -0.01
C ALA A 133 5.23 -1.32 -0.85
N GLY A 134 4.05 -1.79 -0.49
CA GLY A 134 3.34 -2.83 -1.22
C GLY A 134 1.86 -2.54 -1.34
N GLY A 135 1.17 -3.31 -2.16
CA GLY A 135 -0.29 -3.18 -2.28
C GLY A 135 -0.87 -3.92 -3.47
N GLY A 136 -2.20 -4.03 -3.47
CA GLY A 136 -2.96 -4.68 -4.52
C GLY A 136 -3.84 -3.72 -5.30
N SER A 137 -3.93 -3.89 -6.64
CA SER A 137 -4.83 -3.09 -7.47
C SER A 137 -4.60 -1.57 -7.30
N ALA A 138 -5.62 -0.82 -6.89
CA ALA A 138 -5.50 0.60 -6.55
C ALA A 138 -4.50 0.86 -5.39
N GLY A 139 -4.34 -0.05 -4.42
CA GLY A 139 -3.31 0.04 -3.39
C GLY A 139 -1.91 -0.21 -3.96
N GLY A 140 -1.80 -1.09 -4.94
CA GLY A 140 -0.58 -1.27 -5.73
C GLY A 140 -0.20 -0.01 -6.50
N HIS A 141 -1.20 0.74 -7.02
CA HIS A 141 -0.99 2.07 -7.58
C HIS A 141 -0.43 3.05 -6.54
N VAL A 142 -1.06 3.13 -5.35
CA VAL A 142 -0.58 4.00 -4.27
C VAL A 142 0.88 3.69 -3.95
N ALA A 143 1.22 2.41 -3.75
CA ALA A 143 2.59 1.97 -3.49
C ALA A 143 3.55 2.38 -4.62
N ALA A 144 3.22 2.04 -5.88
CA ALA A 144 4.06 2.37 -7.04
C ALA A 144 4.23 3.88 -7.24
N ALA A 145 3.16 4.67 -7.01
CA ALA A 145 3.21 6.13 -7.12
C ALA A 145 4.11 6.76 -6.05
N THR A 146 4.17 6.23 -4.83
CA THR A 146 5.11 6.72 -3.81
C THR A 146 6.57 6.53 -4.22
N GLY A 147 6.86 5.49 -5.03
CA GLY A 147 8.20 5.19 -5.53
C GLY A 147 8.60 5.98 -6.78
N ASN A 148 7.64 6.29 -7.66
CA ASN A 148 7.92 6.80 -9.00
C ASN A 148 7.39 8.22 -9.25
N CYS A 149 6.26 8.63 -8.64
CA CYS A 149 5.66 9.93 -8.91
C CYS A 149 6.24 11.04 -8.02
N VAL A 150 6.65 12.13 -8.62
CA VAL A 150 7.12 13.32 -7.92
C VAL A 150 5.92 14.19 -7.50
N GLY A 151 6.08 14.95 -6.44
CA GLY A 151 5.00 15.79 -5.90
C GLY A 151 4.02 14.99 -5.01
N PHE A 152 2.81 15.51 -4.84
CA PHE A 152 1.77 14.93 -3.97
C PHE A 152 2.18 14.85 -2.50
N GLU A 153 3.02 15.77 -2.05
CA GLU A 153 3.36 15.91 -0.65
C GLU A 153 2.21 16.60 0.10
N GLU A 154 1.94 16.18 1.33
CA GLU A 154 0.92 16.86 2.13
C GLU A 154 1.51 18.12 2.75
N LYS A 155 0.69 19.18 2.81
CA LYS A 155 1.11 20.46 3.39
C LYS A 155 1.46 20.31 4.88
N GLY A 156 2.59 20.88 5.29
CA GLY A 156 3.01 20.89 6.69
C GLY A 156 3.87 19.68 7.10
N GLU A 157 4.08 18.69 6.22
CA GLU A 157 5.01 17.59 6.50
C GLU A 157 6.48 18.01 6.33
N ASN A 158 7.36 17.33 7.06
CA ASN A 158 8.80 17.55 6.96
C ASN A 158 9.37 16.93 5.66
N LEU A 159 9.49 17.72 4.62
CA LEU A 159 9.98 17.28 3.31
C LEU A 159 11.47 16.88 3.27
N LYS A 160 12.24 17.14 4.34
CA LYS A 160 13.61 16.62 4.48
C LYS A 160 13.63 15.12 4.70
N ILE A 161 12.50 14.53 5.12
CA ILE A 161 12.31 13.10 5.29
C ILE A 161 11.63 12.55 4.04
N SER A 162 12.32 11.63 3.36
CA SER A 162 11.82 11.05 2.10
C SER A 162 10.56 10.21 2.30
N SER A 163 9.56 10.42 1.44
CA SER A 163 8.38 9.55 1.29
C SER A 163 8.59 8.40 0.30
N LYS A 164 9.77 8.32 -0.33
CA LYS A 164 10.09 7.29 -1.32
C LYS A 164 10.48 5.99 -0.64
N PRO A 165 9.84 4.83 -0.95
CA PRO A 165 10.22 3.54 -0.41
C PRO A 165 11.55 3.05 -1.02
N ASN A 166 12.20 2.10 -0.34
CA ASN A 166 13.45 1.49 -0.78
C ASN A 166 13.22 0.24 -1.63
N ALA A 167 12.00 -0.31 -1.66
CA ALA A 167 11.57 -1.41 -2.53
C ALA A 167 10.05 -1.39 -2.74
N LEU A 168 9.56 -2.01 -3.81
CA LEU A 168 8.14 -2.14 -4.13
C LEU A 168 7.72 -3.61 -4.26
N VAL A 169 6.55 -3.95 -3.67
CA VAL A 169 5.92 -5.28 -3.74
C VAL A 169 4.49 -5.12 -4.24
N LEU A 170 4.23 -5.45 -5.49
CA LEU A 170 3.02 -5.05 -6.20
C LEU A 170 2.20 -6.26 -6.66
N PHE A 171 0.93 -6.33 -6.24
CA PHE A 171 -0.01 -7.37 -6.60
C PHE A 171 -1.06 -6.82 -7.57
N ASN A 172 -1.11 -7.33 -8.80
CA ASN A 172 -1.97 -6.84 -9.89
C ASN A 172 -2.19 -5.31 -9.86
N PRO A 173 -1.10 -4.52 -9.80
CA PRO A 173 -1.18 -3.08 -9.55
C PRO A 173 -1.75 -2.32 -10.75
N VAL A 174 -2.39 -1.20 -10.48
CA VAL A 174 -2.62 -0.19 -11.53
C VAL A 174 -1.33 0.62 -11.65
N TYR A 175 -0.72 0.65 -12.81
CA TYR A 175 0.47 1.49 -13.07
C TYR A 175 0.31 2.42 -14.27
N ASP A 176 -0.70 2.19 -15.11
CA ASP A 176 -1.07 3.06 -16.23
C ASP A 176 -2.42 3.73 -15.97
N ASN A 177 -2.43 5.05 -15.94
CA ASN A 177 -3.62 5.87 -15.83
C ASN A 177 -3.89 6.70 -17.10
N SER A 178 -3.20 6.39 -18.21
CA SER A 178 -3.46 6.99 -19.52
C SER A 178 -4.88 6.65 -20.03
N ALA A 179 -5.26 7.19 -21.17
CA ALA A 179 -6.56 6.89 -21.79
C ALA A 179 -6.78 5.39 -22.09
N LYS A 180 -5.69 4.61 -22.17
CA LYS A 180 -5.72 3.16 -22.35
C LYS A 180 -5.64 2.38 -21.02
N GLY A 181 -5.31 3.06 -19.92
CA GLY A 181 -5.11 2.47 -18.61
C GLY A 181 -6.34 2.51 -17.72
N TYR A 182 -6.22 1.91 -16.53
CA TYR A 182 -7.31 1.85 -15.58
C TYR A 182 -7.52 3.18 -14.85
N GLY A 183 -8.77 3.60 -14.76
CA GLY A 183 -9.18 4.73 -13.94
C GLY A 183 -8.85 6.11 -14.51
N HIS A 184 -8.57 6.22 -15.82
CA HIS A 184 -8.28 7.48 -16.50
C HIS A 184 -9.28 8.60 -16.16
N ASP A 185 -10.59 8.30 -16.22
CA ASP A 185 -11.64 9.29 -15.93
C ASP A 185 -11.62 9.87 -14.51
N ARG A 186 -10.94 9.21 -13.59
CA ARG A 186 -10.82 9.63 -12.19
C ARG A 186 -9.65 10.58 -11.95
N VAL A 187 -8.73 10.68 -12.92
CA VAL A 187 -7.47 11.42 -12.79
C VAL A 187 -7.21 12.42 -13.92
N LYS A 188 -7.98 12.37 -15.01
CA LYS A 188 -7.88 13.36 -16.11
C LYS A 188 -8.26 14.78 -15.64
N PRO A 189 -7.65 15.85 -16.15
CA PRO A 189 -6.60 15.83 -17.18
C PRO A 189 -5.18 15.56 -16.64
N ARG A 190 -5.00 15.37 -15.34
CA ARG A 190 -3.72 15.27 -14.64
C ARG A 190 -3.16 13.84 -14.55
N TRP A 191 -3.67 12.91 -15.35
CA TRP A 191 -3.33 11.48 -15.28
C TRP A 191 -1.82 11.20 -15.33
N LYS A 192 -1.08 11.97 -16.11
CA LYS A 192 0.36 11.79 -16.31
C LYS A 192 1.16 11.98 -15.02
N GLU A 193 0.72 12.91 -14.17
CA GLU A 193 1.38 13.22 -12.90
C GLU A 193 1.33 12.03 -11.91
N ILE A 194 0.27 11.24 -11.97
CA ILE A 194 -0.01 10.18 -10.99
C ILE A 194 0.18 8.76 -11.54
N SER A 195 0.45 8.61 -12.82
CA SER A 195 0.65 7.31 -13.49
C SER A 195 2.05 6.78 -13.24
N PRO A 196 2.25 5.75 -12.40
CA PRO A 196 3.57 5.27 -12.00
C PRO A 196 4.47 4.90 -13.18
N MET A 197 3.91 4.23 -14.20
CA MET A 197 4.62 3.81 -15.40
C MET A 197 5.23 4.98 -16.18
N HIS A 198 4.56 6.13 -16.19
CA HIS A 198 4.98 7.32 -16.93
C HIS A 198 5.93 8.22 -16.15
N ASN A 199 6.22 7.87 -14.91
CA ASN A 199 7.11 8.59 -14.00
C ASN A 199 8.33 7.76 -13.56
N ILE A 200 8.57 6.62 -14.21
CA ILE A 200 9.77 5.82 -13.98
C ILE A 200 11.00 6.62 -14.41
N ALA A 201 11.98 6.71 -13.51
CA ALA A 201 13.23 7.45 -13.73
C ALA A 201 14.39 6.75 -13.02
N LYS A 202 15.61 7.18 -13.27
CA LYS A 202 16.80 6.72 -12.55
C LYS A 202 16.59 6.81 -11.03
N GLY A 203 16.84 5.73 -10.33
CA GLY A 203 16.61 5.60 -8.88
C GLY A 203 15.18 5.19 -8.52
N SER A 204 14.33 4.77 -9.47
CA SER A 204 13.09 4.03 -9.14
C SER A 204 13.43 2.81 -8.29
N PRO A 205 12.62 2.47 -7.26
CA PRO A 205 12.93 1.37 -6.35
C PRO A 205 12.96 0.01 -7.04
N PRO A 206 13.79 -0.95 -6.58
CA PRO A 206 13.68 -2.33 -7.01
C PRO A 206 12.27 -2.85 -6.73
N THR A 207 11.69 -3.57 -7.70
CA THR A 207 10.27 -3.90 -7.72
C THR A 207 10.03 -5.38 -8.01
N VAL A 208 9.10 -6.01 -7.31
CA VAL A 208 8.50 -7.29 -7.69
C VAL A 208 7.01 -7.08 -8.00
N VAL A 209 6.55 -7.71 -9.08
CA VAL A 209 5.16 -7.63 -9.56
C VAL A 209 4.58 -9.03 -9.69
N PHE A 210 3.35 -9.21 -9.22
CA PHE A 210 2.56 -10.44 -9.38
C PHE A 210 1.30 -10.10 -10.17
N LEU A 211 1.09 -10.76 -11.33
CA LEU A 211 -0.05 -10.51 -12.20
C LEU A 211 -0.64 -11.81 -12.73
N GLY A 212 -1.96 -11.93 -12.72
CA GLY A 212 -2.68 -13.02 -13.37
C GLY A 212 -2.83 -12.78 -14.87
N THR A 213 -2.59 -13.82 -15.70
CA THR A 213 -2.68 -13.68 -17.16
C THR A 213 -4.12 -13.49 -17.67
N ASN A 214 -5.13 -13.81 -16.86
CA ASN A 214 -6.55 -13.56 -17.14
C ASN A 214 -7.13 -12.35 -16.38
N ASP A 215 -6.26 -11.43 -15.97
CA ASP A 215 -6.68 -10.16 -15.37
C ASP A 215 -7.37 -9.29 -16.44
N LYS A 216 -8.66 -8.96 -16.21
CA LYS A 216 -9.45 -8.14 -17.16
C LYS A 216 -9.28 -6.64 -16.94
N LEU A 217 -8.60 -6.22 -15.88
CA LEU A 217 -8.37 -4.81 -15.56
C LEU A 217 -6.98 -4.33 -15.96
N ILE A 218 -5.98 -5.20 -15.81
CA ILE A 218 -4.57 -4.88 -16.04
C ILE A 218 -4.00 -5.87 -17.07
N PRO A 219 -3.78 -5.44 -18.31
CA PRO A 219 -3.21 -6.31 -19.35
C PRO A 219 -1.78 -6.76 -19.01
N VAL A 220 -1.43 -7.99 -19.39
CA VAL A 220 -0.06 -8.52 -19.24
C VAL A 220 0.96 -7.62 -19.92
N SER A 221 0.65 -7.13 -21.12
CA SER A 221 1.53 -6.21 -21.87
C SER A 221 1.87 -4.92 -21.11
N THR A 222 0.96 -4.45 -20.23
CA THR A 222 1.22 -3.28 -19.37
C THR A 222 2.24 -3.63 -18.28
N ALA A 223 2.19 -4.86 -17.73
CA ALA A 223 3.16 -5.32 -16.74
C ALA A 223 4.55 -5.50 -17.36
N GLU A 224 4.62 -6.07 -18.54
CA GLU A 224 5.86 -6.25 -19.31
C GLU A 224 6.49 -4.88 -19.69
N ASP A 225 5.67 -3.91 -20.12
CA ASP A 225 6.18 -2.55 -20.42
C ASP A 225 6.67 -1.84 -19.13
N TYR A 226 5.97 -2.01 -18.01
CA TYR A 226 6.40 -1.47 -16.71
C TYR A 226 7.76 -2.07 -16.29
N GLU A 227 7.94 -3.38 -16.37
CA GLU A 227 9.22 -4.05 -16.11
C GLU A 227 10.33 -3.55 -17.03
N LYS A 228 10.09 -3.52 -18.35
CA LYS A 228 11.04 -3.03 -19.35
C LYS A 228 11.50 -1.61 -19.05
N ARG A 229 10.61 -0.71 -18.66
CA ARG A 229 10.94 0.68 -18.29
C ARG A 229 11.78 0.76 -17.04
N LEU A 230 11.50 -0.04 -16.02
CA LEU A 230 12.32 -0.10 -14.80
C LEU A 230 13.74 -0.57 -15.12
N VAL A 231 13.88 -1.63 -15.89
CA VAL A 231 15.19 -2.17 -16.30
C VAL A 231 15.96 -1.13 -17.13
N ALA A 232 15.28 -0.42 -18.04
CA ALA A 232 15.91 0.62 -18.88
C ALA A 232 16.51 1.79 -18.10
N VAL A 233 16.02 2.08 -16.89
CA VAL A 233 16.59 3.11 -16.00
C VAL A 233 17.58 2.53 -14.97
N GLY A 234 17.94 1.25 -15.10
CA GLY A 234 18.88 0.55 -14.21
C GLY A 234 18.26 0.12 -12.88
N SER A 235 16.94 0.08 -12.78
CA SER A 235 16.26 -0.48 -11.62
C SER A 235 16.01 -1.99 -11.79
N ARG A 236 16.15 -2.76 -10.72
CA ARG A 236 15.77 -4.17 -10.72
C ARG A 236 14.26 -4.31 -10.77
N SER A 237 13.75 -5.14 -11.68
CA SER A 237 12.35 -5.54 -11.75
C SER A 237 12.24 -7.05 -11.91
N VAL A 238 11.24 -7.65 -11.25
CA VAL A 238 10.91 -9.08 -11.34
C VAL A 238 9.41 -9.19 -11.55
N LEU A 239 8.99 -9.75 -12.69
CA LEU A 239 7.58 -9.99 -13.00
C LEU A 239 7.26 -11.48 -12.87
N HIS A 240 6.25 -11.81 -12.05
CA HIS A 240 5.69 -13.14 -11.94
C HIS A 240 4.29 -13.18 -12.55
N LEU A 241 4.14 -13.90 -13.65
CA LEU A 241 2.86 -14.16 -14.29
C LEU A 241 2.24 -15.46 -13.76
N TYR A 242 0.94 -15.42 -13.50
CA TYR A 242 0.14 -16.55 -13.00
C TYR A 242 -0.90 -16.93 -14.04
N GLU A 243 -0.66 -18.07 -14.71
CA GLU A 243 -1.48 -18.52 -15.82
C GLU A 243 -2.94 -18.75 -15.42
N GLY A 244 -3.87 -18.18 -16.19
CA GLY A 244 -5.30 -18.25 -15.96
C GLY A 244 -5.82 -17.50 -14.73
N ALA A 245 -4.93 -16.95 -13.88
CA ALA A 245 -5.35 -16.24 -12.66
C ALA A 245 -6.02 -14.91 -13.02
N THR A 246 -7.07 -14.57 -12.26
CA THR A 246 -7.85 -13.33 -12.42
C THR A 246 -7.43 -12.25 -11.43
N HIS A 247 -7.99 -11.05 -11.58
CA HIS A 247 -7.73 -9.94 -10.66
C HIS A 247 -8.01 -10.32 -9.19
N GLY A 248 -7.07 -10.06 -8.29
CA GLY A 248 -7.20 -10.37 -6.85
C GLY A 248 -6.86 -11.82 -6.48
N PHE A 249 -6.24 -12.59 -7.37
CA PHE A 249 -5.88 -14.00 -7.17
C PHE A 249 -4.97 -14.24 -5.94
N PHE A 250 -4.16 -13.26 -5.58
CA PHE A 250 -3.18 -13.28 -4.49
C PHE A 250 -3.81 -13.19 -3.08
N ASN A 251 -5.09 -12.86 -2.96
CA ASN A 251 -5.74 -12.71 -1.65
C ASN A 251 -5.87 -14.05 -0.93
N GLN A 252 -5.63 -14.04 0.38
CA GLN A 252 -5.90 -15.21 1.22
C GLN A 252 -7.36 -15.65 1.10
N GLY A 253 -7.61 -16.96 1.12
CA GLY A 253 -8.95 -17.55 0.99
C GLY A 253 -9.43 -17.72 -0.45
N ARG A 254 -8.66 -17.33 -1.46
CA ARG A 254 -8.91 -17.72 -2.85
C ARG A 254 -8.55 -19.19 -3.08
N LYS A 255 -9.30 -19.87 -3.96
CA LYS A 255 -9.01 -21.28 -4.32
C LYS A 255 -7.60 -21.40 -4.94
N GLY A 256 -6.92 -22.51 -4.63
CA GLY A 256 -5.57 -22.80 -5.11
C GLY A 256 -4.47 -22.27 -4.21
N ASN A 257 -3.22 -22.42 -4.65
CA ASN A 257 -2.02 -22.11 -3.87
C ASN A 257 -1.43 -20.71 -4.17
N ALA A 258 -2.14 -19.86 -4.90
CA ALA A 258 -1.58 -18.59 -5.38
C ALA A 258 -1.18 -17.63 -4.24
N TYR A 259 -1.96 -17.60 -3.14
CA TYR A 259 -1.59 -16.82 -1.96
C TYR A 259 -0.22 -17.25 -1.41
N ALA A 260 -0.05 -18.54 -1.09
CA ALA A 260 1.19 -19.06 -0.51
C ALA A 260 2.38 -18.89 -1.47
N ASP A 261 2.17 -19.11 -2.77
CA ASP A 261 3.22 -18.94 -3.78
C ASP A 261 3.63 -17.46 -3.93
N THR A 262 2.68 -16.52 -4.02
CA THR A 262 3.01 -15.10 -4.11
C THR A 262 3.71 -14.58 -2.85
N VAL A 263 3.27 -15.03 -1.67
CA VAL A 263 3.93 -14.69 -0.39
C VAL A 263 5.35 -15.25 -0.33
N GLY A 264 5.56 -16.49 -0.77
CA GLY A 264 6.88 -17.10 -0.83
C GLY A 264 7.82 -16.34 -1.77
N LYS A 265 7.36 -15.98 -2.97
CA LYS A 265 8.15 -15.20 -3.95
C LYS A 265 8.40 -13.75 -3.49
N MET A 266 7.47 -13.15 -2.75
CA MET A 266 7.69 -11.87 -2.07
C MET A 266 8.82 -11.98 -1.05
N ASP A 267 8.83 -13.03 -0.25
CA ASP A 267 9.89 -13.31 0.72
C ASP A 267 11.25 -13.49 0.01
N ASP A 268 11.31 -14.32 -1.05
CA ASP A 268 12.52 -14.51 -1.86
C ASP A 268 13.06 -13.18 -2.41
N PHE A 269 12.18 -12.31 -2.89
CA PHE A 269 12.56 -10.99 -3.36
C PHE A 269 13.17 -10.14 -2.23
N LEU A 270 12.52 -10.07 -1.07
CA LEU A 270 13.01 -9.33 0.09
C LEU A 270 14.30 -9.95 0.66
N HIS A 271 14.41 -11.29 0.65
CA HIS A 271 15.65 -12.00 1.00
C HIS A 271 16.79 -11.62 0.06
N SER A 272 16.54 -11.57 -1.24
CA SER A 272 17.55 -11.20 -2.24
C SER A 272 18.03 -9.74 -2.15
N LEU A 273 17.30 -8.87 -1.44
CA LEU A 273 17.71 -7.52 -1.06
C LEU A 273 18.50 -7.50 0.27
N GLY A 274 18.71 -8.65 0.91
CA GLY A 274 19.36 -8.77 2.22
C GLY A 274 18.47 -8.35 3.41
N TRP A 275 17.14 -8.28 3.21
CA TRP A 275 16.21 -7.80 4.24
C TRP A 275 15.67 -8.93 5.12
N LEU A 276 15.51 -10.11 4.58
CA LEU A 276 15.10 -11.32 5.28
C LEU A 276 16.23 -12.35 5.29
N LYS A 277 16.19 -13.29 6.25
CA LYS A 277 17.19 -14.35 6.39
C LYS A 277 16.55 -15.73 6.26
N GLY A 278 17.26 -16.67 5.62
CA GLY A 278 16.81 -18.05 5.41
C GLY A 278 15.62 -18.16 4.45
N GLU A 279 15.21 -19.39 4.18
CA GLU A 279 14.17 -19.73 3.23
C GLU A 279 12.75 -19.28 3.69
N PRO A 280 11.82 -18.99 2.76
CA PRO A 280 10.43 -18.72 3.06
C PRO A 280 9.77 -19.83 3.88
N THR A 281 9.21 -19.50 5.03
CA THR A 281 8.57 -20.47 5.93
C THR A 281 7.21 -20.94 5.44
N ILE A 282 6.51 -20.15 4.63
CA ILE A 282 5.19 -20.50 4.09
C ILE A 282 5.21 -21.76 3.19
N ARG A 283 6.37 -22.09 2.63
CA ARG A 283 6.55 -23.31 1.81
C ARG A 283 6.75 -24.59 2.63
N LYS A 284 6.89 -24.44 3.95
CA LYS A 284 7.15 -25.57 4.88
C LYS A 284 5.91 -26.09 5.57
N GLU A 285 4.73 -25.51 5.32
CA GLU A 285 3.49 -26.07 5.86
C GLU A 285 3.20 -27.41 5.19
N PRO A 286 2.96 -28.49 5.98
CA PRO A 286 2.60 -29.78 5.42
C PRO A 286 1.26 -29.65 4.67
N LYS A 287 1.16 -30.38 3.56
CA LYS A 287 -0.04 -30.48 2.72
C LYS A 287 -1.21 -31.10 3.48
#